data_094d52a33e097408382a6b61a8bcf00c
#
_entry.id   094d52a33e097408382a6b61a8bcf00c
#
_cell.length_a   1.000
_cell.length_b   1.000
_cell.length_c   1.000
_cell.angle_alpha   90.00
_cell.angle_beta   90.00
_cell.angle_gamma   90.00
#
_symmetry.space_group_name_H-M   'P 1'
#
loop_
_entity.id
_entity.type
_entity.pdbx_description
1 polymer ?
#
loop_
_entity_poly.entity_id
_entity_poly.type
_entity_poly.pdbx_seq_one_letter_code
_entity_poly.pdbx_strand_id
1 'polypeptide(L)'
;MLFIAMHGKPQRLRVNGTATVSREDPLLARTIGAQLIIRVTARAIFPNCPRYIPTMSSIEPSIYAPIAGQDAPEPAWKGFADFKDCIHPRQPTFKG
;
A
#
# COMPACT_ATOMS: atom_id res chain seq x y z
N MET A 1 -12.55 -5.41 -0.24
CA MET A 1 -11.14 -5.42 -0.66
C MET A 1 -11.01 -6.21 -1.94
N LEU A 2 -10.26 -5.73 -2.89
CA LEU A 2 -10.00 -6.41 -4.14
C LEU A 2 -8.49 -6.60 -4.30
N PHE A 3 -8.07 -7.84 -4.48
CA PHE A 3 -6.70 -8.20 -4.82
C PHE A 3 -6.60 -8.46 -6.31
N ILE A 4 -5.57 -7.93 -6.94
CA ILE A 4 -5.31 -8.12 -8.37
C ILE A 4 -3.89 -8.61 -8.54
N ALA A 5 -3.72 -9.80 -9.14
CA ALA A 5 -2.43 -10.31 -9.54
C ALA A 5 -2.21 -9.97 -11.02
N MET A 6 -1.15 -9.21 -11.30
CA MET A 6 -0.80 -8.74 -12.64
C MET A 6 0.41 -9.48 -13.21
N HIS A 7 1.05 -10.33 -12.41
CA HIS A 7 2.19 -11.15 -12.83
C HIS A 7 1.74 -12.59 -13.11
N GLY A 8 2.35 -13.21 -14.07
CA GLY A 8 2.03 -14.58 -14.45
C GLY A 8 0.58 -14.70 -14.92
N LYS A 9 -0.19 -15.66 -14.37
CA LYS A 9 -1.59 -15.82 -14.69
C LYS A 9 -2.42 -14.72 -14.01
N PRO A 10 -3.14 -13.86 -14.77
CA PRO A 10 -3.98 -12.82 -14.18
C PRO A 10 -5.07 -13.41 -13.29
N GLN A 11 -5.24 -12.83 -12.10
CA GLN A 11 -6.26 -13.25 -11.13
C GLN A 11 -6.80 -12.05 -10.37
N ARG A 12 -8.07 -12.13 -9.99
CA ARG A 12 -8.71 -11.17 -9.08
C ARG A 12 -9.44 -11.93 -7.99
N LEU A 13 -9.27 -11.44 -6.75
CA LEU A 13 -9.92 -12.01 -5.58
C LEU A 13 -10.60 -10.90 -4.80
N ARG A 14 -11.87 -11.08 -4.49
CA ARG A 14 -12.63 -10.17 -3.65
C ARG A 14 -12.78 -10.71 -2.25
N VAL A 15 -12.56 -9.83 -1.28
CA VAL A 15 -12.83 -10.10 0.13
C VAL A 15 -13.81 -9.05 0.64
N ASN A 16 -15.00 -9.49 1.04
CA ASN A 16 -16.00 -8.65 1.68
C ASN A 16 -16.01 -8.93 3.18
N GLY A 17 -16.10 -7.89 3.99
CA GLY A 17 -16.07 -8.04 5.43
C GLY A 17 -16.19 -6.73 6.16
N THR A 18 -15.84 -6.74 7.43
CA THR A 18 -15.83 -5.58 8.30
C THR A 18 -14.39 -5.12 8.52
N ALA A 19 -14.12 -3.83 8.31
CA ALA A 19 -12.79 -3.26 8.44
C ALA A 19 -12.67 -2.43 9.71
N THR A 20 -11.50 -2.52 10.36
CA THR A 20 -11.09 -1.63 11.44
C THR A 20 -9.77 -0.97 11.05
N VAL A 21 -9.57 0.28 11.46
CA VAL A 21 -8.38 1.06 11.14
C VAL A 21 -7.68 1.46 12.44
N SER A 22 -6.37 1.24 12.51
CA SER A 22 -5.59 1.57 13.70
C SER A 22 -4.24 2.19 13.32
N ARG A 23 -3.86 3.24 14.04
CA ARG A 23 -2.52 3.83 14.00
C ARG A 23 -1.61 3.29 15.10
N GLU A 24 -2.12 2.44 15.97
CA GLU A 24 -1.42 1.87 17.11
C GLU A 24 -1.26 0.34 17.00
N ASP A 25 -1.58 -0.23 15.85
CA ASP A 25 -1.48 -1.66 15.63
C ASP A 25 -0.01 -2.12 15.68
N PRO A 26 0.31 -3.22 16.39
CA PRO A 26 1.68 -3.74 16.47
C PRO A 26 2.32 -4.07 15.11
N LEU A 27 1.53 -4.35 14.09
CA LEU A 27 2.05 -4.62 12.74
C LEU A 27 2.72 -3.38 12.11
N LEU A 28 2.41 -2.17 12.57
CA LEU A 28 3.08 -0.96 12.07
C LEU A 28 4.59 -1.03 12.26
N ALA A 29 5.05 -1.58 13.39
CA ALA A 29 6.48 -1.73 13.68
C ALA A 29 7.18 -2.70 12.71
N ARG A 30 6.43 -3.54 12.01
CA ARG A 30 6.93 -4.58 11.12
C ARG A 30 6.64 -4.31 9.64
N THR A 31 5.97 -3.19 9.34
CA THR A 31 5.53 -2.87 7.97
C THR A 31 6.16 -1.56 7.53
N ILE A 32 7.16 -1.66 6.67
CA ILE A 32 7.96 -0.52 6.22
C ILE A 32 7.08 0.49 5.48
N GLY A 33 7.14 1.75 5.90
CA GLY A 33 6.42 2.85 5.25
C GLY A 33 4.92 2.89 5.52
N ALA A 34 4.39 1.97 6.32
CA ALA A 34 2.98 1.98 6.67
C ALA A 34 2.66 3.14 7.64
N GLN A 35 1.52 3.79 7.41
CA GLN A 35 1.03 4.87 8.27
C GLN A 35 -0.08 4.42 9.21
N LEU A 36 -0.78 3.36 8.83
CA LEU A 36 -1.85 2.76 9.61
C LEU A 36 -2.04 1.31 9.17
N ILE A 37 -2.74 0.54 9.98
CA ILE A 37 -3.12 -0.83 9.67
C ILE A 37 -4.63 -0.91 9.52
N ILE A 38 -5.06 -1.55 8.44
CA ILE A 38 -6.47 -1.88 8.21
C ILE A 38 -6.61 -3.38 8.39
N ARG A 39 -7.44 -3.81 9.35
CA ARG A 39 -7.78 -5.22 9.55
C ARG A 39 -9.16 -5.48 8.99
N VAL A 40 -9.27 -6.50 8.17
CA VAL A 40 -10.55 -6.92 7.59
C VAL A 40 -10.91 -8.29 8.13
N THR A 41 -12.06 -8.38 8.78
CA THR A 41 -12.67 -9.66 9.15
C THR A 41 -13.53 -10.12 8.00
N ALA A 42 -13.06 -11.14 7.28
CA ALA A 42 -13.71 -11.61 6.06
C ALA A 42 -15.05 -12.29 6.37
N ARG A 43 -16.09 -11.95 5.62
CA ARG A 43 -17.38 -12.67 5.61
C ARG A 43 -17.56 -13.49 4.35
N ALA A 44 -17.01 -13.03 3.23
CA ALA A 44 -17.07 -13.75 1.96
C ALA A 44 -15.78 -13.51 1.18
N ILE A 45 -15.24 -14.58 0.61
CA ILE A 45 -14.05 -14.54 -0.24
C ILE A 45 -14.40 -15.27 -1.54
N PHE A 46 -14.24 -14.60 -2.68
CA PHE A 46 -14.59 -15.18 -3.97
C PHE A 46 -13.76 -14.58 -5.11
N PRO A 47 -13.51 -15.35 -6.19
CA PRO A 47 -12.80 -14.83 -7.34
C PRO A 47 -13.68 -13.89 -8.16
N ASN A 48 -13.05 -12.88 -8.77
CA ASN A 48 -13.65 -12.04 -9.79
C ASN A 48 -13.07 -12.39 -11.17
N CYS A 49 -13.81 -12.03 -12.22
CA CYS A 49 -13.38 -12.25 -13.59
C CYS A 49 -12.07 -11.52 -13.90
N PRO A 50 -11.01 -12.22 -14.37
CA PRO A 50 -9.73 -11.59 -14.66
C PRO A 50 -9.56 -11.16 -16.12
N ARG A 51 -10.59 -11.27 -16.96
CA ARG A 51 -10.47 -11.13 -18.42
C ARG A 51 -9.93 -9.79 -18.91
N TYR A 52 -10.15 -8.73 -18.15
CA TYR A 52 -9.74 -7.36 -18.53
C TYR A 52 -8.44 -6.92 -17.86
N ILE A 53 -7.75 -7.79 -17.16
CA ILE A 53 -6.45 -7.47 -16.57
C ILE A 53 -5.41 -7.45 -17.70
N PRO A 54 -4.69 -6.34 -17.90
CA PRO A 54 -3.66 -6.27 -18.93
C PRO A 54 -2.47 -7.17 -18.57
N THR A 55 -1.80 -7.67 -19.59
CA THR A 55 -0.52 -8.37 -19.43
C THR A 55 0.58 -7.33 -19.29
N MET A 56 1.44 -7.48 -18.28
CA MET A 56 2.54 -6.57 -18.01
C MET A 56 3.87 -7.32 -18.04
N SER A 57 4.91 -6.64 -18.53
CA SER A 57 6.30 -7.10 -18.48
C SER A 57 7.19 -5.95 -18.01
N SER A 58 8.40 -6.26 -17.53
CA SER A 58 9.39 -5.26 -17.12
C SER A 58 8.89 -4.31 -16.05
N ILE A 59 8.34 -4.86 -14.95
CA ILE A 59 7.87 -4.07 -13.83
C ILE A 59 9.05 -3.74 -12.93
N GLU A 60 9.29 -2.45 -12.70
CA GLU A 60 10.33 -1.96 -11.80
C GLU A 60 9.69 -1.28 -10.59
N PRO A 61 10.26 -1.46 -9.38
CA PRO A 61 9.78 -0.72 -8.21
C PRO A 61 9.93 0.78 -8.38
N SER A 62 8.99 1.53 -7.85
CA SER A 62 9.11 2.99 -7.78
C SER A 62 10.24 3.39 -6.82
N ILE A 63 10.96 4.49 -7.15
CA ILE A 63 11.94 5.08 -6.22
C ILE A 63 11.29 5.55 -4.90
N TYR A 64 9.98 5.74 -4.90
CA TYR A 64 9.21 6.12 -3.71
C TYR A 64 8.73 4.92 -2.90
N ALA A 65 8.96 3.69 -3.37
CA ALA A 65 8.60 2.49 -2.64
C ALA A 65 9.42 2.36 -1.35
N PRO A 66 8.79 2.03 -0.20
CA PRO A 66 9.52 1.88 1.05
C PRO A 66 10.51 0.72 1.00
N ILE A 67 11.75 0.98 1.42
CA ILE A 67 12.81 -0.03 1.56
C ILE A 67 13.40 0.08 2.96
N ALA A 68 13.64 -1.05 3.60
CA ALA A 68 14.23 -1.09 4.94
C ALA A 68 15.61 -0.38 4.95
N GLY A 69 15.81 0.48 5.94
CA GLY A 69 17.08 1.19 6.12
C GLY A 69 17.33 2.32 5.13
N GLN A 70 16.39 2.62 4.25
CA GLN A 70 16.50 3.71 3.27
C GLN A 70 15.29 4.64 3.34
N ASP A 71 15.55 5.93 3.25
CA ASP A 71 14.50 6.92 3.10
C ASP A 71 14.21 7.14 1.63
N ALA A 72 12.94 6.98 1.23
CA ALA A 72 12.52 7.31 -0.11
C ALA A 72 12.65 8.83 -0.35
N PRO A 73 12.92 9.28 -1.59
CA PRO A 73 12.99 10.70 -1.88
C PRO A 73 11.66 11.39 -1.57
N GLU A 74 11.73 12.63 -1.14
CA GLU A 74 10.54 13.43 -0.88
C GLU A 74 10.03 14.02 -2.19
N PRO A 75 8.75 13.82 -2.55
CA PRO A 75 8.18 14.44 -3.74
C PRO A 75 8.25 15.97 -3.67
N ALA A 76 8.68 16.61 -4.74
CA ALA A 76 8.92 18.06 -4.77
C ALA A 76 7.67 18.89 -4.43
N TRP A 77 6.46 18.41 -4.79
CA TRP A 77 5.21 19.13 -4.53
C TRP A 77 4.93 19.34 -3.04
N LYS A 78 5.48 18.50 -2.17
CA LYS A 78 5.33 18.65 -0.72
C LYS A 78 6.01 19.90 -0.18
N GLY A 79 6.97 20.45 -0.92
CA GLY A 79 7.61 21.72 -0.60
C GLY A 79 6.85 22.95 -1.11
N PHE A 80 5.76 22.78 -1.85
CA PHE A 80 5.00 23.89 -2.39
C PHE A 80 4.18 24.59 -1.28
N ALA A 81 4.20 25.91 -1.29
CA ALA A 81 3.54 26.71 -0.26
C ALA A 81 2.05 26.44 -0.15
N ASP A 82 1.37 26.16 -1.27
CA ASP A 82 -0.06 25.90 -1.33
C ASP A 82 -0.47 24.62 -0.57
N PHE A 83 0.45 23.70 -0.33
CA PHE A 83 0.18 22.39 0.27
C PHE A 83 0.73 22.24 1.69
N LYS A 84 1.49 23.19 2.20
CA LYS A 84 2.21 23.02 3.47
C LYS A 84 1.30 22.71 4.66
N ASP A 85 0.06 23.22 4.66
CA ASP A 85 -0.90 22.97 5.73
C ASP A 85 -1.59 21.61 5.62
N CYS A 86 -1.40 20.93 4.50
CA CYS A 86 -2.00 19.61 4.20
C CYS A 86 -0.98 18.46 4.34
N ILE A 87 0.30 18.76 4.56
CA ILE A 87 1.37 17.76 4.62
C ILE A 87 1.46 17.20 6.03
N HIS A 88 1.30 15.88 6.15
CA HIS A 88 1.57 15.18 7.40
C HIS A 88 3.07 14.90 7.55
N PRO A 89 3.60 14.93 8.78
CA PRO A 89 4.99 14.55 9.03
C PRO A 89 5.28 13.15 8.47
N ARG A 90 6.48 13.00 7.90
CA ARG A 90 6.94 11.70 7.41
C ARG A 90 7.10 10.73 8.57
N GLN A 91 6.58 9.53 8.41
CA GLN A 91 6.81 8.48 9.39
C GLN A 91 8.28 8.03 9.33
N PRO A 92 8.90 7.72 10.48
CA PRO A 92 10.26 7.19 10.47
C PRO A 92 10.37 5.93 9.63
N THR A 93 11.46 5.82 8.88
CA THR A 93 11.74 4.59 8.13
C THR A 93 12.08 3.46 9.10
N PHE A 94 11.45 2.32 8.93
CA PHE A 94 11.78 1.14 9.71
C PHE A 94 13.18 0.64 9.34
N LYS A 95 14.06 0.59 10.33
CA LYS A 95 15.46 0.18 10.19
C LYS A 95 15.75 -1.22 10.74
N GLY A 96 14.71 -2.02 10.83
CA GLY A 96 14.80 -3.38 11.37
C GLY A 96 15.53 -4.38 10.50
#